data_a863a866ac025e1d9fd78157dac3f70f
#
_entry.id   a863a866ac025e1d9fd78157dac3f70f
#
_cell.length_a   1.000
_cell.length_b   1.000
_cell.length_c   1.000
_cell.angle_alpha   90.00
_cell.angle_beta   90.00
_cell.angle_gamma   90.00
#
_symmetry.space_group_name_H-M   'P 1'
#
loop_
_entity.id
_entity.type
_entity.pdbx_description
1 polymer ?
#
loop_
_entity_poly.entity_id
_entity_poly.type
_entity_poly.pdbx_seq_one_letter_code
_entity_poly.pdbx_strand_id
1 'polypeptide(L)'
;IVRDYRYRGYSARETIARLDSVERGANRWIAPFQEEADVMFNSSLLFELAALKRHAEPILDEVPKYCDEYTTAHRLKKYLSYFESIPENEIPPTSFLREFVGGSSFRY
;
A
#
# COMPACT_ATOMS: atom_id res chain seq x y z
N ILE A 1 2.62 3.14 0.24
CA ILE A 1 3.40 3.49 1.45
C ILE A 1 4.50 2.45 1.67
N VAL A 2 4.19 1.18 1.93
CA VAL A 2 5.20 0.14 2.26
C VAL A 2 6.28 0.01 1.18
N ARG A 3 5.88 -0.14 -0.10
CA ARG A 3 6.82 -0.23 -1.22
C ARG A 3 7.67 1.03 -1.37
N ASP A 4 7.04 2.18 -1.32
CA ASP A 4 7.71 3.45 -1.55
C ASP A 4 8.72 3.76 -0.43
N TYR A 5 8.37 3.41 0.80
CA TYR A 5 9.30 3.51 1.93
C TYR A 5 10.50 2.57 1.77
N ARG A 6 10.23 1.30 1.43
CA ARG A 6 11.26 0.25 1.39
C ARG A 6 12.22 0.39 0.20
N TYR A 7 11.72 0.74 -0.97
CA TYR A 7 12.47 0.63 -2.22
C TYR A 7 12.67 1.95 -2.97
N ARG A 8 11.92 3.00 -2.63
CA ARG A 8 11.94 4.28 -3.34
C ARG A 8 12.42 5.44 -2.49
N GLY A 9 12.71 5.20 -1.21
CA GLY A 9 13.22 6.20 -0.28
C GLY A 9 12.22 7.30 0.12
N TYR A 10 10.91 7.06 -0.05
CA TYR A 10 9.87 8.00 0.38
C TYR A 10 9.38 7.67 1.79
N SER A 11 9.24 8.70 2.62
CA SER A 11 8.52 8.60 3.89
C SER A 11 7.02 8.38 3.68
N ALA A 12 6.31 7.91 4.72
CA ALA A 12 4.86 7.83 4.67
C ALA A 12 4.22 9.20 4.42
N ARG A 13 4.76 10.27 5.02
CA ARG A 13 4.31 11.65 4.82
C ARG A 13 4.37 12.04 3.33
N GLU A 14 5.51 11.84 2.68
CA GLU A 14 5.68 12.17 1.26
C GLU A 14 4.75 11.36 0.36
N THR A 15 4.55 10.08 0.67
CA THR A 15 3.62 9.23 -0.08
C THR A 15 2.18 9.70 0.10
N ILE A 16 1.76 10.05 1.32
CA ILE A 16 0.42 10.56 1.61
C ILE A 16 0.19 11.91 0.90
N ALA A 17 1.16 12.82 0.93
CA ALA A 17 1.07 14.11 0.26
C ALA A 17 0.85 14.02 -1.26
N ARG A 18 1.19 12.87 -1.87
CA ARG A 18 1.00 12.61 -3.31
C ARG A 18 -0.33 11.96 -3.66
N LEU A 19 -1.13 11.51 -2.68
CA LEU A 19 -2.35 10.75 -2.94
C LEU A 19 -3.30 11.48 -3.86
N ASP A 20 -3.56 12.77 -3.63
CA ASP A 20 -4.46 13.57 -4.47
C ASP A 20 -4.00 13.64 -5.93
N SER A 21 -2.68 13.73 -6.15
CA SER A 21 -2.11 13.75 -7.49
C SER A 21 -2.25 12.40 -8.20
N VAL A 22 -2.01 11.32 -7.47
CA VAL A 22 -2.17 9.95 -7.98
C VAL A 22 -3.63 9.67 -8.32
N GLU A 23 -4.55 10.06 -7.45
CA GLU A 23 -5.99 9.87 -7.66
C GLU A 23 -6.49 10.67 -8.87
N ARG A 24 -6.08 11.95 -9.00
CA ARG A 24 -6.38 12.74 -10.20
C ARG A 24 -5.85 12.09 -11.47
N GLY A 25 -4.63 11.56 -11.43
CA GLY A 25 -4.04 10.84 -12.56
C GLY A 25 -4.83 9.58 -12.92
N ALA A 26 -5.19 8.77 -11.95
CA ALA A 26 -5.99 7.56 -12.15
C ALA A 26 -7.37 7.90 -12.74
N ASN A 27 -8.06 8.90 -12.19
CA ASN A 27 -9.39 9.33 -12.66
C ASN A 27 -9.35 9.93 -14.07
N ARG A 28 -8.26 10.55 -14.47
CA ARG A 28 -8.11 11.17 -15.79
C ARG A 28 -7.61 10.20 -16.86
N TRP A 29 -6.69 9.31 -16.52
CA TRP A 29 -5.91 8.56 -17.49
C TRP A 29 -6.11 7.05 -17.42
N ILE A 30 -6.79 6.53 -16.40
CA ILE A 30 -7.02 5.09 -16.23
C ILE A 30 -8.51 4.78 -16.22
N ALA A 31 -9.27 5.37 -15.29
CA ALA A 31 -10.67 5.04 -15.10
C ALA A 31 -11.55 5.20 -16.36
N PRO A 32 -11.39 6.25 -17.20
CA PRO A 32 -12.21 6.40 -18.41
C PRO A 32 -11.99 5.32 -19.47
N PHE A 33 -10.86 4.61 -19.42
CA PHE A 33 -10.46 3.61 -20.42
C PHE A 33 -10.63 2.17 -19.94
N GLN A 34 -11.24 1.94 -18.77
CA GLN A 34 -11.46 0.59 -18.23
C GLN A 34 -12.30 -0.30 -19.14
N GLU A 35 -13.29 0.29 -19.81
CA GLU A 35 -14.18 -0.43 -20.74
C GLU A 35 -13.49 -0.84 -22.07
N GLU A 36 -12.30 -0.29 -22.34
CA GLU A 36 -11.51 -0.65 -23.52
C GLU A 36 -10.63 -1.90 -23.28
N ALA A 37 -10.58 -2.39 -22.04
CA ALA A 37 -9.80 -3.58 -21.70
C ALA A 37 -10.49 -4.84 -22.19
N ASP A 38 -9.73 -5.76 -22.80
CA ASP A 38 -10.25 -7.06 -23.27
C ASP A 38 -10.64 -7.98 -22.11
N VAL A 39 -9.94 -7.87 -20.97
CA VAL A 39 -10.17 -8.67 -19.76
C VAL A 39 -9.96 -7.82 -18.51
N MET A 40 -10.88 -7.93 -17.57
CA MET A 40 -10.73 -7.37 -16.24
C MET A 40 -10.39 -8.48 -15.22
N PHE A 41 -9.36 -8.27 -14.44
CA PHE A 41 -8.92 -9.19 -13.39
C PHE A 41 -8.83 -8.47 -12.04
N ASN A 42 -9.55 -9.00 -11.05
CA ASN A 42 -9.43 -8.49 -9.68
C ASN A 42 -8.21 -9.11 -8.99
N SER A 43 -7.16 -8.32 -8.79
CA SER A 43 -5.92 -8.75 -8.14
C SER A 43 -5.92 -8.61 -6.62
N SER A 44 -7.01 -8.15 -6.01
CA SER A 44 -7.10 -8.00 -4.54
C SER A 44 -7.02 -9.35 -3.84
N LEU A 45 -6.19 -9.41 -2.80
CA LEU A 45 -6.08 -10.57 -1.92
C LEU A 45 -6.83 -10.31 -0.62
N LEU A 46 -7.62 -11.29 -0.15
CA LEU A 46 -8.38 -11.18 1.10
C LEU A 46 -7.49 -10.89 2.32
N PHE A 47 -6.26 -11.39 2.32
CA PHE A 47 -5.31 -11.24 3.42
C PHE A 47 -4.30 -10.08 3.24
N GLU A 48 -4.43 -9.30 2.18
CA GLU A 48 -3.46 -8.24 1.83
C GLU A 48 -3.23 -7.25 2.97
N LEU A 49 -4.31 -6.75 3.56
CA LEU A 49 -4.22 -5.79 4.67
C LEU A 49 -3.62 -6.41 5.93
N ALA A 50 -3.95 -7.67 6.21
CA ALA A 50 -3.36 -8.42 7.32
C ALA A 50 -1.85 -8.64 7.13
N ALA A 51 -1.42 -8.90 5.89
CA ALA A 51 -0.01 -9.07 5.53
C ALA A 51 0.77 -7.75 5.59
N LEU A 52 0.18 -6.64 5.11
CA LEU A 52 0.83 -5.35 5.04
C LEU A 52 0.84 -4.60 6.38
N LYS A 53 -0.09 -4.90 7.29
CA LYS A 53 -0.28 -4.19 8.57
C LYS A 53 1.02 -4.01 9.34
N ARG A 54 1.75 -5.10 9.60
CA ARG A 54 2.98 -5.09 10.40
C ARG A 54 4.10 -4.23 9.80
N HIS A 55 4.06 -4.03 8.48
CA HIS A 55 5.02 -3.20 7.76
C HIS A 55 4.55 -1.74 7.71
N ALA A 56 3.25 -1.52 7.56
CA ALA A 56 2.68 -0.19 7.39
C ALA A 56 2.56 0.60 8.70
N GLU A 57 2.19 -0.06 9.82
CA GLU A 57 1.97 0.63 11.10
C GLU A 57 3.20 1.41 11.58
N PRO A 58 4.42 0.82 11.64
CA PRO A 58 5.61 1.57 12.08
C PRO A 58 5.93 2.77 11.18
N ILE A 59 5.72 2.62 9.86
CA ILE A 59 5.98 3.67 8.88
C ILE A 59 4.98 4.83 9.05
N LEU A 60 3.71 4.51 9.31
CA LEU A 60 2.67 5.49 9.59
C LEU A 60 2.88 6.22 10.92
N ASP A 61 3.53 5.58 11.90
CA ASP A 61 3.87 6.18 13.19
C ASP A 61 4.95 7.27 13.07
N GLU A 62 5.75 7.25 12.02
CA GLU A 62 6.75 8.27 11.75
C GLU A 62 6.14 9.61 11.29
N VAL A 63 4.84 9.64 10.91
CA VAL A 63 4.19 10.86 10.43
C VAL A 63 3.95 11.83 11.60
N PRO A 64 4.53 13.04 11.56
CA PRO A 64 4.42 13.99 12.66
C PRO A 64 2.99 14.47 12.88
N LYS A 65 2.62 14.66 14.16
CA LYS A 65 1.25 15.08 14.54
C LYS A 65 0.89 16.50 14.08
N TYR A 66 1.87 17.31 13.76
CA TYR A 66 1.68 18.73 13.38
C TYR A 66 1.52 18.94 11.87
N CYS A 67 1.61 17.90 11.04
CA CYS A 67 1.47 18.03 9.59
C CYS A 67 0.08 17.59 9.11
N ASP A 68 -0.34 18.09 7.95
CA ASP A 68 -1.66 17.81 7.39
C ASP A 68 -1.88 16.33 7.07
N GLU A 69 -0.81 15.64 6.70
CA GLU A 69 -0.82 14.21 6.37
C GLU A 69 -1.13 13.31 7.58
N TYR A 70 -0.99 13.83 8.80
CA TYR A 70 -1.24 13.06 10.03
C TYR A 70 -2.68 12.52 10.12
N THR A 71 -3.66 13.33 9.73
CA THR A 71 -5.06 12.89 9.74
C THR A 71 -5.27 11.65 8.88
N THR A 72 -4.68 11.61 7.69
CA THR A 72 -4.73 10.45 6.79
C THR A 72 -3.96 9.27 7.37
N ALA A 73 -2.76 9.50 7.90
CA ALA A 73 -1.96 8.45 8.54
C ALA A 73 -2.70 7.81 9.71
N HIS A 74 -3.31 8.62 10.57
CA HIS A 74 -4.10 8.15 11.71
C HIS A 74 -5.32 7.33 11.26
N ARG A 75 -6.04 7.79 10.24
CA ARG A 75 -7.18 7.07 9.65
C ARG A 75 -6.77 5.72 9.08
N LEU A 76 -5.64 5.64 8.38
CA LEU A 76 -5.10 4.39 7.85
C LEU A 76 -4.72 3.42 8.96
N LYS A 77 -4.06 3.89 10.02
CA LYS A 77 -3.75 3.07 11.19
C LYS A 77 -5.02 2.53 11.86
N LYS A 78 -6.02 3.40 12.08
CA LYS A 78 -7.29 2.98 12.64
C LYS A 78 -7.96 1.92 11.78
N TYR A 79 -7.91 2.05 10.45
CA TYR A 79 -8.42 1.05 9.54
C TYR A 79 -7.67 -0.28 9.66
N LEU A 80 -6.34 -0.25 9.69
CA LEU A 80 -5.51 -1.44 9.87
C LEU A 80 -5.75 -2.12 11.23
N SER A 81 -6.19 -1.39 12.25
CA SER A 81 -6.48 -1.98 13.57
C SER A 81 -7.62 -3.00 13.57
N TYR A 82 -8.49 -3.00 12.56
CA TYR A 82 -9.56 -4.00 12.40
C TYR A 82 -9.08 -5.36 11.88
N PHE A 83 -7.82 -5.46 11.45
CA PHE A 83 -7.22 -6.68 10.91
C PHE A 83 -6.22 -7.26 11.89
N GLU A 84 -6.21 -8.57 12.03
CA GLU A 84 -5.10 -9.27 12.68
C GLU A 84 -3.93 -9.39 11.72
N SER A 85 -2.72 -9.20 12.24
CA SER A 85 -1.49 -9.33 11.44
C SER A 85 -1.15 -10.80 11.23
N ILE A 86 -0.88 -11.19 10.01
CA ILE A 86 -0.37 -12.54 9.72
C ILE A 86 1.17 -12.55 9.74
N PRO A 87 1.78 -13.68 10.14
CA PRO A 87 3.24 -13.84 10.09
C PRO A 87 3.76 -13.78 8.66
N GLU A 88 4.96 -13.25 8.48
CA GLU A 88 5.54 -13.08 7.14
C GLU A 88 5.80 -14.41 6.42
N ASN A 89 6.10 -15.47 7.17
CA ASN A 89 6.28 -16.82 6.63
C ASN A 89 5.00 -17.47 6.07
N GLU A 90 3.83 -16.93 6.40
CA GLU A 90 2.54 -17.33 5.82
C GLU A 90 2.34 -16.79 4.40
N ILE A 91 3.12 -15.79 3.98
CA ILE A 91 3.01 -15.20 2.64
C ILE A 91 3.86 -16.04 1.68
N PRO A 92 3.24 -16.70 0.68
CA PRO A 92 4.01 -17.51 -0.29
C PRO A 92 5.09 -16.67 -1.01
N PRO A 93 6.26 -17.25 -1.31
CA PRO A 93 7.34 -16.52 -2.00
C PRO A 93 6.96 -16.12 -3.43
N THR A 94 5.95 -16.78 -4.01
CA THR A 94 5.39 -16.46 -5.33
C THR A 94 4.27 -15.42 -5.29
N SER A 95 3.85 -14.98 -4.09
CA SER A 95 2.82 -13.93 -3.96
C SER A 95 3.35 -12.60 -4.47
N PHE A 96 2.53 -11.86 -5.23
CA PHE A 96 2.90 -10.51 -5.65
C PHE A 96 3.07 -9.53 -4.47
N LEU A 97 2.51 -9.83 -3.29
CA LEU A 97 2.77 -9.04 -2.07
C LEU A 97 4.26 -9.02 -1.71
N ARG A 98 5.03 -10.02 -2.14
CA ARG A 98 6.47 -10.06 -1.91
C ARG A 98 7.23 -8.93 -2.62
N GLU A 99 6.67 -8.34 -3.67
CA GLU A 99 7.20 -7.11 -4.27
C GLU A 99 7.23 -5.96 -3.25
N PHE A 100 6.25 -5.90 -2.35
CA PHE A 100 6.12 -4.84 -1.36
C PHE A 100 6.91 -5.11 -0.08
N VAL A 101 6.92 -6.36 0.37
CA VAL A 101 7.50 -6.75 1.67
C VAL A 101 8.85 -7.47 1.55
N GLY A 102 9.26 -7.86 0.35
CA GLY A 102 10.49 -8.59 0.09
C GLY A 102 10.33 -10.10 0.15
N GLY A 103 11.43 -10.82 -0.15
CA GLY A 103 11.46 -12.29 -0.13
C GLY A 103 10.70 -12.97 -1.28
N SER A 104 10.55 -12.27 -2.43
CA SER A 104 10.00 -12.85 -3.66
C SER A 104 10.93 -13.90 -4.25
N SER A 105 10.35 -14.98 -4.79
CA SER A 105 11.06 -15.92 -5.67
C SER A 105 11.24 -15.38 -7.10
N PHE A 106 10.54 -14.33 -7.46
CA PHE A 106 10.73 -13.64 -8.74
C PHE A 106 11.86 -12.60 -8.65
N ARG A 107 12.57 -12.43 -9.76
CA ARG A 107 13.55 -11.35 -9.93
C ARG A 107 12.87 -10.18 -10.65
N TYR A 108 12.94 -9.05 -10.04
CA TYR A 108 12.38 -7.79 -10.56
C TYR A 108 13.50 -6.93 -11.15
#